data_2e143199cfa1a121077b4c2281d9726a
#
_entry.id   2e143199cfa1a121077b4c2281d9726a
#
_cell.length_a   1.000
_cell.length_b   1.000
_cell.length_c   1.000
_cell.angle_alpha   90.00
_cell.angle_beta   90.00
_cell.angle_gamma   90.00
#
_symmetry.space_group_name_H-M   'P 1'
#
loop_
_entity.id
_entity.type
_entity.pdbx_description
1 polymer ?
#
loop_
_entity_poly.entity_id
_entity_poly.type
_entity_poly.pdbx_seq_one_letter_code
_entity_poly.pdbx_strand_id
1 'polypeptide(L)' 'MEIPAKVSVFNKTVEFKGKPGTLVAINDHGFYEIVVEVQQRNHTVLFPVNDTVVIFNEALPSIEADFEVER' A
#
# COMPACT_ATOMS: atom_id res chain seq x y z
N MET A 1 8.99 3.02 -8.76
CA MET A 1 7.88 3.21 -7.80
C MET A 1 7.74 4.67 -7.46
N GLU A 2 6.54 5.16 -7.50
CA GLU A 2 6.30 6.57 -7.18
C GLU A 2 5.44 6.69 -5.96
N ILE A 3 5.77 7.64 -5.13
CA ILE A 3 5.07 7.92 -3.90
C ILE A 3 4.50 9.32 -4.02
N PRO A 4 3.23 9.52 -3.65
CA PRO A 4 2.34 8.59 -2.94
C PRO A 4 1.73 7.54 -3.87
N ALA A 5 1.44 6.39 -3.31
CA ALA A 5 0.91 5.28 -4.09
C ALA A 5 -0.17 4.58 -3.29
N LYS A 6 -1.18 4.09 -3.98
CA LYS A 6 -2.23 3.33 -3.32
C LYS A 6 -1.78 1.90 -3.11
N VAL A 7 -2.00 1.41 -1.91
CA VAL A 7 -1.46 0.13 -1.50
C VAL A 7 -2.48 -0.64 -0.69
N SER A 8 -2.24 -1.94 -0.58
CA SER A 8 -2.93 -2.80 0.37
C SER A 8 -1.92 -3.21 1.44
N VAL A 9 -2.30 -3.09 2.68
CA VAL A 9 -1.39 -3.27 3.81
C VAL A 9 -1.76 -4.55 4.56
N PHE A 10 -0.77 -5.37 4.82
CA PHE A 10 -0.93 -6.59 5.62
C PHE A 10 0.00 -6.50 6.81
N ASN A 11 -0.55 -6.54 8.00
CA ASN A 11 0.25 -6.48 9.22
C ASN A 11 -0.46 -7.26 10.32
N LYS A 12 0.25 -8.23 10.89
CA LYS A 12 -0.37 -9.10 11.89
C LYS A 12 -0.65 -8.40 13.19
N THR A 13 0.21 -7.48 13.58
CA THR A 13 0.09 -6.85 14.89
C THR A 13 -1.20 -6.06 14.99
N VAL A 14 -1.55 -5.33 13.95
CA VAL A 14 -2.79 -4.56 13.96
C VAL A 14 -3.89 -5.25 13.16
N GLU A 15 -3.63 -6.49 12.75
CA GLU A 15 -4.63 -7.33 12.10
C GLU A 15 -5.15 -6.73 10.81
N PHE A 16 -4.29 -6.07 10.07
CA PHE A 16 -4.66 -5.60 8.75
C PHE A 16 -4.44 -6.71 7.74
N LYS A 17 -5.46 -6.98 6.94
CA LYS A 17 -5.40 -8.00 5.90
C LYS A 17 -5.89 -7.37 4.62
N GLY A 18 -4.99 -6.73 3.91
CA GLY A 18 -5.36 -6.05 2.68
C GLY A 18 -6.04 -4.71 2.92
N LYS A 19 -5.70 -4.04 4.02
CA LYS A 19 -6.29 -2.74 4.34
C LYS A 19 -5.85 -1.72 3.31
N PRO A 20 -6.80 -1.04 2.67
CA PRO A 20 -6.42 -0.01 1.71
C PRO A 20 -5.78 1.18 2.41
N GLY A 21 -4.77 1.73 1.77
CA GLY A 21 -4.10 2.89 2.30
C GLY A 21 -3.32 3.60 1.22
N THR A 22 -2.64 4.66 1.61
CA THR A 22 -1.77 5.42 0.71
C THR A 22 -0.39 5.49 1.33
N LEU A 23 0.58 4.91 0.64
CA LEU A 23 1.97 4.98 1.08
C LEU A 23 2.52 6.33 0.71
N VAL A 24 2.95 7.10 1.70
CA VAL A 24 3.43 8.45 1.45
C VAL A 24 4.93 8.58 1.66
N ALA A 25 5.55 7.64 2.36
CA ALA A 25 7.00 7.70 2.56
C ALA A 25 7.50 6.39 3.12
N ILE A 26 8.78 6.13 2.92
CA ILE A 26 9.50 5.04 3.57
C ILE A 26 10.65 5.73 4.29
N ASN A 27 10.61 5.74 5.61
CA ASN A 27 11.59 6.53 6.32
C ASN A 27 12.87 5.74 6.58
N ASP A 28 13.88 6.46 7.01
CA ASP A 28 15.21 5.89 7.17
C ASP A 28 15.32 4.97 8.38
N HIS A 29 14.31 4.98 9.23
CA HIS A 29 14.35 4.17 10.45
C HIS A 29 13.66 2.84 10.29
N GLY A 30 13.27 2.49 9.08
CA GLY A 30 12.67 1.19 8.82
C GLY A 30 11.16 1.16 8.99
N PHE A 31 10.49 2.23 8.69
CA PHE A 31 9.02 2.30 8.76
C PHE A 31 8.44 2.79 7.46
N TYR A 32 7.31 2.20 7.10
CA TYR A 32 6.43 2.75 6.07
C TYR A 32 5.53 3.79 6.71
N GLU A 33 5.36 4.93 6.07
CA GLU A 33 4.39 5.94 6.50
C GLU A 33 3.18 5.83 5.58
N ILE A 34 2.08 5.35 6.13
CA ILE A 34 0.91 5.03 5.35
C ILE A 34 -0.30 5.73 5.94
N VAL A 35 -1.05 6.42 5.09
CA VAL A 35 -2.30 7.04 5.49
C VAL A 35 -3.40 6.01 5.30
N VAL A 36 -4.12 5.71 6.37
CA VAL A 36 -5.25 4.79 6.31
C VAL A 36 -6.48 5.50 6.84
N GLU A 37 -7.62 5.08 6.35
CA GLU A 37 -8.90 5.64 6.81
C GLU A 37 -9.51 4.73 7.84
N VAL A 38 -9.74 5.28 9.03
CA VAL A 38 -10.37 4.54 10.11
C VAL A 38 -11.50 5.40 10.64
N GLN A 39 -12.72 4.86 10.64
CA GLN A 39 -13.89 5.57 11.13
C GLN A 39 -14.06 6.92 10.44
N GLN A 40 -13.87 6.92 9.14
CA GLN A 40 -14.05 8.09 8.28
C GLN A 40 -13.05 9.21 8.56
N ARG A 41 -11.93 8.87 9.16
CA ARG A 41 -10.83 9.81 9.38
C ARG A 41 -9.55 9.22 8.83
N ASN A 42 -8.71 10.09 8.29
CA ASN A 42 -7.42 9.67 7.77
C ASN A 42 -6.37 9.76 8.87
N HIS A 43 -5.62 8.69 9.02
CA HIS A 43 -4.54 8.63 10.01
C HIS A 43 -3.26 8.23 9.32
N THR A 44 -2.17 8.88 9.69
CA THR A 44 -0.86 8.45 9.23
C THR A 44 -0.31 7.50 10.27
N VAL A 45 -0.01 6.29 9.83
CA VAL A 45 0.47 5.23 10.72
C VAL A 45 1.83 4.79 10.25
N LEU A 46 2.72 4.55 11.18
CA LEU A 46 4.05 4.02 10.87
C LEU A 46 4.02 2.52 11.06
N PHE A 47 4.35 1.81 9.99
CA PHE A 47 4.38 0.33 10.03
C PHE A 47 5.80 -0.15 9.88
N PRO A 48 6.29 -1.02 10.76
CA PRO A 48 7.64 -1.57 10.60
C PRO A 48 7.77 -2.31 9.28
N VAL A 49 8.82 -2.02 8.55
CA VAL A 49 9.03 -2.68 7.27
C VAL A 49 9.14 -4.19 7.44
N ASN A 50 9.76 -4.63 8.53
CA ASN A 50 9.99 -6.06 8.75
C ASN A 50 8.71 -6.85 8.96
N ASP A 51 7.66 -6.22 9.46
CA ASP A 51 6.44 -6.94 9.81
C ASP A 51 5.29 -6.61 8.90
N THR A 52 5.52 -5.85 7.85
CA THR A 52 4.44 -5.33 7.05
C THR A 52 4.66 -5.67 5.60
N VAL A 53 3.63 -6.21 4.97
CA VAL A 53 3.63 -6.45 3.53
C VAL A 53 2.78 -5.38 2.89
N VAL A 54 3.34 -4.69 1.91
CA VAL A 54 2.66 -3.63 1.20
C VAL A 54 2.59 -4.03 -0.26
N ILE A 55 1.37 -4.10 -0.77
CA ILE A 55 1.16 -4.47 -2.16
C ILE A 55 0.65 -3.23 -2.88
N PHE A 56 1.33 -2.85 -3.94
CA PHE A 56 0.96 -1.69 -4.73
C PHE A 56 -0.20 -2.06 -5.64
N ASN A 57 -1.25 -1.25 -5.57
CA ASN A 57 -2.49 -1.56 -6.25
C ASN A 57 -2.60 -0.88 -7.60
N GLU A 58 -1.62 -0.10 -7.98
CA GLU A 58 -1.71 0.60 -9.25
C GLU A 58 -1.59 -0.36 -10.40
N ALA A 59 -2.55 -0.31 -11.27
CA ALA A 59 -2.50 -1.14 -12.46
C ALA A 59 -1.46 -0.59 -13.43
N LEU A 60 -0.91 -1.49 -14.22
CA LEU A 60 -0.04 -1.11 -15.31
C LEU A 60 -0.84 -1.23 -16.61
N PRO A 61 -1.36 -0.12 -17.11
CA PRO A 61 -2.31 -0.20 -18.22
C PRO A 61 -1.76 -0.92 -19.45
N SER A 62 -0.49 -0.73 -19.73
CA SER A 62 0.08 -1.40 -20.90
C SER A 62 0.03 -2.91 -20.75
N ILE A 63 0.27 -3.41 -19.57
CA ILE A 63 0.25 -4.84 -19.34
C ILE A 63 -1.15 -5.37 -19.48
N GLU A 64 -2.10 -4.67 -18.96
CA GLU A 64 -3.48 -5.11 -19.05
C GLU A 64 -3.95 -5.13 -20.49
N ALA A 65 -3.57 -4.13 -21.24
CA ALA A 65 -3.96 -4.09 -22.64
C ALA A 65 -3.38 -5.27 -23.38
N ASP A 66 -2.15 -5.62 -23.10
CA ASP A 66 -1.52 -6.75 -23.76
C ASP A 66 -2.28 -8.02 -23.48
N PHE A 67 -2.67 -8.23 -22.27
CA PHE A 67 -3.42 -9.43 -21.96
C PHE A 67 -4.70 -9.51 -22.72
N GLU A 68 -5.37 -8.41 -22.83
CA GLU A 68 -6.65 -8.43 -23.51
C GLU A 68 -6.50 -8.67 -24.97
N VAL A 69 -5.44 -8.17 -25.53
CA VAL A 69 -5.22 -8.34 -26.94
C VAL A 69 -5.02 -9.80 -27.29
N GLU A 70 -4.52 -10.55 -26.36
CA GLU A 70 -4.23 -11.95 -26.63
C GLU A 70 -5.44 -12.79 -26.94
N ARG A 71 -6.59 -12.35 -26.58
CA ARG A 71 -7.77 -13.18 -26.83
C ARG A 71 -8.09 -13.19 -28.27
#